data_e9b5c5d2088c59a62896a312c98766dd
#
_entry.id   e9b5c5d2088c59a62896a312c98766dd
#
_cell.length_a   1.000
_cell.length_b   1.000
_cell.length_c   1.000
_cell.angle_alpha   90.00
_cell.angle_beta   90.00
_cell.angle_gamma   90.00
#
_symmetry.space_group_name_H-M   'P 1'
#
loop_
_entity.id
_entity.type
_entity.pdbx_description
1 polymer ?
#
loop_
_entity_poly.entity_id
_entity_poly.type
_entity_poly.pdbx_seq_one_letter_code
_entity_poly.pdbx_strand_id
1 'polypeptide(L)'
;MKHLAFPMFTLLLALGFFACKEDKKFVQSNYSDEDIAIESKKANDFFDHFFDAMISRDPEQQTYLSIKTNYDQWTDRSDSAAIAENEINKNELNKLRTEIDFDKLDSKTKLSFRYFEFQLQQKVAMFPWRFHNYPVNQMDGIQSALPAFLINMHRIDSMSDAYAYIERLKGISTLFDQIIHGLKIRDSLGINLPKFVYPMVLSDCRNVITGSPFEATNEKSPLFEDFTNKVNALNSISQTDKKELLKLAANVLVNEVKPAYLKLSRELSYMEQSANNNDGAWKFPSGNKFYEAALYNTTTTNLSPDEIFEIGEKEVARIHSEMREIISRVSKKDDSLIAFFEFLRESKQFYFPNTEQGKRSYLNLATGIIDSMRTKLDMLFMTKPKAPIVVKAVESFREQSAGGAFYEDPAQDGSRPGTYYINLFNMNDQPIYQAEALAYHEGIPGHHMQIAIAQEQTGMPKFRQHGGNVAYVEGWALYSELVPKEYGFYQDPYSDLGRLANEVFRAARLVVDVGIHHKKWSREQAYEYFIRNTPNPEGDCRKEIDRYIVWPSQATGYKIGMLKILELRERARKELGQKFDIREFHDVILINGPLPLKLLSENVRTWIDQKKSLN
;
A
#
# COMPACT_ATOMS: atom_id res chain seq x y z
N MET A 1 -17.31 73.94 38.58
CA MET A 1 -16.56 73.93 39.83
C MET A 1 -15.77 72.64 39.90
N LYS A 2 -14.45 72.82 40.06
CA LYS A 2 -13.40 71.87 40.45
C LYS A 2 -13.19 70.60 39.63
N HIS A 3 -12.19 70.70 38.78
CA HIS A 3 -11.40 69.64 38.19
C HIS A 3 -10.70 68.82 39.26
N LEU A 4 -10.67 67.49 39.13
CA LEU A 4 -9.66 66.63 39.75
C LEU A 4 -9.04 65.78 38.66
N ALA A 5 -7.82 66.07 38.35
CA ALA A 5 -6.95 65.27 37.51
C ALA A 5 -6.32 64.14 38.34
N PHE A 6 -6.36 62.90 37.78
CA PHE A 6 -5.58 61.78 38.29
C PHE A 6 -4.42 61.53 37.35
N PRO A 7 -3.19 61.36 37.84
CA PRO A 7 -2.02 61.11 37.00
C PRO A 7 -1.96 59.62 36.59
N MET A 8 -1.75 59.39 35.32
CA MET A 8 -1.52 58.09 34.70
C MET A 8 -0.08 57.67 34.98
N PHE A 9 0.12 56.66 35.83
CA PHE A 9 1.41 56.02 36.05
C PHE A 9 1.64 54.99 34.93
N THR A 10 2.55 55.33 34.01
CA THR A 10 3.02 54.45 32.96
C THR A 10 4.07 53.50 33.56
N LEU A 11 3.69 52.25 33.81
CA LEU A 11 4.60 51.19 34.21
C LEU A 11 5.20 50.55 32.93
N LEU A 12 6.42 50.92 32.58
CA LEU A 12 7.21 50.24 31.55
C LEU A 12 7.68 48.90 32.11
N LEU A 13 6.98 47.82 31.70
CA LEU A 13 7.51 46.45 31.85
C LEU A 13 8.54 46.21 30.76
N ALA A 14 9.81 46.28 31.10
CA ALA A 14 10.90 45.79 30.29
C ALA A 14 10.86 44.25 30.29
N LEU A 15 10.22 43.65 29.29
CA LEU A 15 10.35 42.23 28.96
C LEU A 15 11.74 42.00 28.37
N GLY A 16 12.67 41.60 29.22
CA GLY A 16 13.96 41.06 28.80
C GLY A 16 13.76 39.77 28.05
N PHE A 17 13.90 39.81 26.72
CA PHE A 17 14.09 38.65 25.91
C PHE A 17 15.44 38.01 26.27
N PHE A 18 15.44 37.07 27.21
CA PHE A 18 16.53 36.11 27.29
C PHE A 18 16.38 35.15 26.09
N ALA A 19 17.03 35.48 25.00
CA ALA A 19 17.35 34.54 23.96
C ALA A 19 18.40 33.57 24.53
N CYS A 20 17.95 32.43 25.06
CA CYS A 20 18.84 31.29 25.23
C CYS A 20 19.31 30.86 23.84
N LYS A 21 20.49 31.32 23.44
CA LYS A 21 21.30 30.62 22.46
C LYS A 21 21.70 29.30 23.11
N GLU A 22 20.94 28.24 22.81
CA GLU A 22 21.49 26.90 22.92
C GLU A 22 22.57 26.76 21.83
N ASP A 23 23.81 27.01 22.23
CA ASP A 23 24.97 26.51 21.50
C ASP A 23 24.88 24.99 21.56
N LYS A 24 24.27 24.38 20.54
CA LYS A 24 24.40 22.94 20.28
C LYS A 24 25.86 22.68 19.90
N LYS A 25 26.71 22.53 20.93
CA LYS A 25 27.99 21.85 20.78
C LYS A 25 27.68 20.51 20.13
N PHE A 26 28.33 20.22 19.02
CA PHE A 26 28.48 18.85 18.53
C PHE A 26 28.94 18.03 19.74
N VAL A 27 28.05 17.21 20.27
CA VAL A 27 28.42 16.26 21.32
C VAL A 27 29.31 15.25 20.62
N GLN A 28 30.62 15.44 20.77
CA GLN A 28 31.60 14.42 20.39
C GLN A 28 31.19 13.15 21.12
N SER A 29 30.97 12.05 20.42
CA SER A 29 30.59 10.80 21.06
C SER A 29 31.63 10.45 22.10
N ASN A 30 31.21 10.13 23.33
CA ASN A 30 32.12 9.71 24.40
C ASN A 30 32.69 8.29 24.13
N TYR A 31 32.42 7.71 22.98
CA TYR A 31 32.77 6.34 22.63
C TYR A 31 33.77 6.32 21.47
N SER A 32 34.64 5.32 21.46
CA SER A 32 35.58 5.08 20.36
C SER A 32 34.84 4.62 19.09
N ASP A 33 35.43 4.87 17.92
CA ASP A 33 34.89 4.37 16.63
C ASP A 33 34.77 2.83 16.64
N GLU A 34 35.65 2.14 17.36
CA GLU A 34 35.61 0.68 17.51
C GLU A 34 34.37 0.25 18.34
N ASP A 35 34.11 0.92 19.48
CA ASP A 35 32.90 0.64 20.30
C ASP A 35 31.62 0.86 19.50
N ILE A 36 31.59 1.94 18.69
CA ILE A 36 30.45 2.25 17.82
C ILE A 36 30.27 1.17 16.76
N ALA A 37 31.35 0.72 16.13
CA ALA A 37 31.29 -0.31 15.10
C ALA A 37 30.82 -1.67 15.66
N ILE A 38 31.31 -2.04 16.85
CA ILE A 38 30.91 -3.29 17.52
C ILE A 38 29.43 -3.28 17.88
N GLU A 39 28.96 -2.22 18.55
CA GLU A 39 27.56 -2.15 18.97
C GLU A 39 26.60 -2.01 17.78
N SER A 40 26.99 -1.25 16.74
CA SER A 40 26.22 -1.15 15.51
C SER A 40 26.10 -2.48 14.76
N LYS A 41 27.19 -3.27 14.73
CA LYS A 41 27.15 -4.63 14.17
C LYS A 41 26.22 -5.51 14.97
N LYS A 42 26.30 -5.53 16.29
CA LYS A 42 25.43 -6.29 17.19
C LYS A 42 23.95 -5.95 16.95
N ALA A 43 23.61 -4.67 16.81
CA ALA A 43 22.25 -4.22 16.52
C ALA A 43 21.76 -4.70 15.14
N ASN A 44 22.60 -4.60 14.11
CA ASN A 44 22.24 -5.08 12.78
C ASN A 44 22.08 -6.61 12.74
N ASP A 45 22.97 -7.36 13.40
CA ASP A 45 22.82 -8.81 13.57
C ASP A 45 21.50 -9.17 14.28
N PHE A 46 21.11 -8.38 15.30
CA PHE A 46 19.84 -8.56 16.00
C PHE A 46 18.63 -8.37 15.06
N PHE A 47 18.63 -7.33 14.24
CA PHE A 47 17.55 -7.06 13.28
C PHE A 47 17.42 -8.18 12.24
N ASP A 48 18.53 -8.64 11.70
CA ASP A 48 18.55 -9.68 10.68
C ASP A 48 18.12 -11.03 11.26
N HIS A 49 18.55 -11.38 12.48
CA HIS A 49 18.10 -12.59 13.17
C HIS A 49 16.58 -12.58 13.44
N PHE A 50 16.04 -11.43 13.86
CA PHE A 50 14.59 -11.31 14.05
C PHE A 50 13.85 -11.47 12.72
N PHE A 51 14.33 -10.81 11.66
CA PHE A 51 13.74 -10.93 10.33
C PHE A 51 13.74 -12.38 9.83
N ASP A 52 14.88 -13.05 9.89
CA ASP A 52 15.01 -14.45 9.47
C ASP A 52 14.11 -15.39 10.30
N ALA A 53 14.02 -15.17 11.61
CA ALA A 53 13.13 -15.91 12.49
C ALA A 53 11.64 -15.64 12.17
N MET A 54 11.26 -14.42 11.84
CA MET A 54 9.91 -14.06 11.40
C MET A 54 9.57 -14.77 10.07
N ILE A 55 10.46 -14.68 9.08
CA ILE A 55 10.28 -15.34 7.77
C ILE A 55 10.19 -16.86 7.93
N SER A 56 10.96 -17.47 8.84
CA SER A 56 10.93 -18.92 9.07
C SER A 56 9.57 -19.44 9.54
N ARG A 57 8.74 -18.59 10.17
CA ARG A 57 7.39 -18.90 10.63
C ARG A 57 6.29 -18.57 9.62
N ASP A 58 6.65 -17.99 8.47
CA ASP A 58 5.70 -17.55 7.45
C ASP A 58 6.01 -18.22 6.09
N PRO A 59 5.48 -19.42 5.83
CA PRO A 59 5.68 -20.14 4.56
C PRO A 59 5.21 -19.38 3.31
N GLU A 60 4.21 -18.49 3.44
CA GLU A 60 3.76 -17.66 2.34
C GLU A 60 4.80 -16.59 2.02
N GLN A 61 5.34 -15.89 3.03
CA GLN A 61 6.42 -14.92 2.84
C GLN A 61 7.72 -15.57 2.33
N GLN A 62 8.05 -16.78 2.78
CA GLN A 62 9.16 -17.53 2.21
C GLN A 62 8.99 -17.71 0.69
N THR A 63 7.78 -18.05 0.25
CA THR A 63 7.47 -18.21 -1.18
C THR A 63 7.60 -16.90 -1.94
N TYR A 64 7.11 -15.78 -1.40
CA TYR A 64 7.30 -14.44 -1.99
C TYR A 64 8.79 -14.08 -2.16
N LEU A 65 9.62 -14.47 -1.20
CA LEU A 65 11.07 -14.27 -1.23
C LEU A 65 11.81 -15.35 -2.02
N SER A 66 11.12 -16.23 -2.73
CA SER A 66 11.69 -17.36 -3.49
C SER A 66 12.43 -18.40 -2.61
N ILE A 67 12.12 -18.45 -1.31
CA ILE A 67 12.65 -19.44 -0.36
C ILE A 67 11.71 -20.65 -0.37
N LYS A 68 12.24 -21.83 -0.72
CA LYS A 68 11.44 -23.06 -0.83
C LYS A 68 11.47 -23.95 0.45
N THR A 69 11.87 -23.40 1.58
CA THR A 69 11.68 -24.08 2.89
C THR A 69 10.21 -24.00 3.28
N ASN A 70 9.61 -25.05 3.79
CA ASN A 70 8.16 -25.11 4.09
C ASN A 70 7.26 -24.79 2.89
N TYR A 71 7.69 -25.16 1.70
CA TYR A 71 7.04 -24.79 0.44
C TYR A 71 5.67 -25.47 0.25
N ASP A 72 5.38 -26.48 1.06
CA ASP A 72 4.16 -27.28 1.15
C ASP A 72 3.17 -26.79 2.22
N GLN A 73 3.50 -25.74 2.99
CA GLN A 73 2.74 -25.29 4.14
C GLN A 73 2.07 -23.94 3.91
N TRP A 74 1.06 -23.65 4.72
CA TRP A 74 0.43 -22.35 4.88
C TRP A 74 0.83 -21.72 6.20
N THR A 75 0.79 -20.40 6.27
CA THR A 75 0.95 -19.65 7.51
C THR A 75 -0.20 -19.95 8.46
N ASP A 76 0.10 -20.25 9.75
CA ASP A 76 -0.90 -20.49 10.77
C ASP A 76 -1.69 -19.19 11.07
N ARG A 77 -3.00 -19.22 10.83
CA ARG A 77 -3.91 -18.08 11.03
C ARG A 77 -4.82 -18.25 12.25
N SER A 78 -4.47 -19.13 13.16
CA SER A 78 -5.18 -19.30 14.43
C SER A 78 -4.96 -18.12 15.39
N ASP A 79 -5.89 -17.90 16.31
CA ASP A 79 -5.72 -16.90 17.38
C ASP A 79 -4.57 -17.27 18.33
N SER A 80 -4.30 -18.56 18.54
CA SER A 80 -3.14 -19.02 19.32
C SER A 80 -1.81 -18.59 18.67
N ALA A 81 -1.68 -18.68 17.36
CA ALA A 81 -0.50 -18.20 16.63
C ALA A 81 -0.36 -16.68 16.75
N ALA A 82 -1.45 -15.93 16.62
CA ALA A 82 -1.45 -14.48 16.81
C ALA A 82 -1.03 -14.06 18.23
N ILE A 83 -1.49 -14.78 19.26
CA ILE A 83 -1.08 -14.56 20.66
C ILE A 83 0.43 -14.85 20.82
N ALA A 84 0.91 -15.96 20.30
CA ALA A 84 2.33 -16.32 20.36
C ALA A 84 3.22 -15.28 19.66
N GLU A 85 2.83 -14.82 18.47
CA GLU A 85 3.57 -13.78 17.73
C GLU A 85 3.59 -12.44 18.49
N ASN A 86 2.47 -12.07 19.15
CA ASN A 86 2.44 -10.87 19.99
C ASN A 86 3.40 -10.97 21.20
N GLU A 87 3.51 -12.12 21.84
CA GLU A 87 4.47 -12.33 22.94
C GLU A 87 5.92 -12.29 22.43
N ILE A 88 6.19 -12.84 21.25
CA ILE A 88 7.50 -12.69 20.58
C ILE A 88 7.80 -11.20 20.36
N ASN A 89 6.87 -10.43 19.77
CA ASN A 89 7.07 -9.00 19.51
C ASN A 89 7.35 -8.20 20.78
N LYS A 90 6.66 -8.49 21.91
CA LYS A 90 6.92 -7.87 23.21
C LYS A 90 8.30 -8.21 23.76
N ASN A 91 8.69 -9.47 23.66
CA ASN A 91 9.98 -9.95 24.15
C ASN A 91 11.13 -9.32 23.34
N GLU A 92 11.02 -9.28 22.02
CA GLU A 92 12.03 -8.68 21.16
C GLU A 92 12.11 -7.16 21.35
N LEU A 93 10.99 -6.49 21.59
CA LEU A 93 10.98 -5.06 21.95
C LEU A 93 11.72 -4.81 23.28
N ASN A 94 11.53 -5.69 24.25
CA ASN A 94 12.25 -5.59 25.52
C ASN A 94 13.74 -5.86 25.35
N LYS A 95 14.14 -6.91 24.62
CA LYS A 95 15.56 -7.21 24.32
C LYS A 95 16.23 -6.07 23.59
N LEU A 96 15.58 -5.53 22.54
CA LEU A 96 16.09 -4.36 21.82
C LEU A 96 16.50 -3.22 22.76
N ARG A 97 15.66 -2.92 23.76
CA ARG A 97 15.86 -1.82 24.71
C ARG A 97 16.87 -2.11 25.80
N THR A 98 17.06 -3.38 26.15
CA THR A 98 17.93 -3.78 27.27
C THR A 98 19.31 -4.26 26.83
N GLU A 99 19.42 -4.80 25.62
CA GLU A 99 20.66 -5.41 25.14
C GLU A 99 21.43 -4.52 24.16
N ILE A 100 20.77 -3.56 23.49
CA ILE A 100 21.41 -2.65 22.53
C ILE A 100 21.59 -1.27 23.15
N ASP A 101 22.84 -0.81 23.25
CA ASP A 101 23.18 0.53 23.72
C ASP A 101 22.98 1.55 22.58
N PHE A 102 21.80 2.19 22.55
CA PHE A 102 21.43 3.14 21.51
C PHE A 102 22.46 4.28 21.33
N ASP A 103 23.09 4.76 22.41
CA ASP A 103 24.01 5.89 22.34
C ASP A 103 25.31 5.53 21.61
N LYS A 104 25.70 4.24 21.65
CA LYS A 104 26.88 3.69 20.94
C LYS A 104 26.64 3.30 19.48
N LEU A 105 25.43 3.52 18.95
CA LEU A 105 25.16 3.20 17.55
C LEU A 105 25.64 4.31 16.61
N ASP A 106 26.07 3.94 15.41
CA ASP A 106 26.25 4.89 14.32
C ASP A 106 24.89 5.49 13.87
N SER A 107 24.92 6.56 13.09
CA SER A 107 23.71 7.29 12.69
C SER A 107 22.74 6.45 11.85
N LYS A 108 23.24 5.55 11.00
CA LYS A 108 22.39 4.68 10.16
C LYS A 108 21.73 3.60 11.02
N THR A 109 22.49 3.02 11.94
CA THR A 109 21.99 1.98 12.85
C THR A 109 21.03 2.59 13.88
N LYS A 110 21.25 3.83 14.36
CA LYS A 110 20.26 4.57 15.18
C LYS A 110 18.91 4.73 14.47
N LEU A 111 18.93 5.05 13.19
CA LEU A 111 17.69 5.14 12.39
C LEU A 111 17.01 3.77 12.26
N SER A 112 17.79 2.70 12.02
CA SER A 112 17.27 1.32 11.96
C SER A 112 16.67 0.88 13.29
N PHE A 113 17.36 1.16 14.41
CA PHE A 113 16.85 0.87 15.76
C PHE A 113 15.49 1.52 16.02
N ARG A 114 15.38 2.82 15.75
CA ARG A 114 14.14 3.58 15.98
C ARG A 114 13.00 3.10 15.08
N TYR A 115 13.29 2.71 13.84
CA TYR A 115 12.26 2.18 12.96
C TYR A 115 11.84 0.77 13.40
N PHE A 116 12.78 -0.07 13.77
CA PHE A 116 12.48 -1.41 14.29
C PHE A 116 11.66 -1.35 15.57
N GLU A 117 12.06 -0.49 16.51
CA GLU A 117 11.30 -0.22 17.74
C GLU A 117 9.87 0.24 17.42
N PHE A 118 9.71 1.19 16.49
CA PHE A 118 8.41 1.65 16.04
C PHE A 118 7.54 0.50 15.48
N GLN A 119 8.10 -0.35 14.62
CA GLN A 119 7.37 -1.48 14.05
C GLN A 119 6.87 -2.46 15.13
N LEU A 120 7.73 -2.82 16.09
CA LEU A 120 7.34 -3.71 17.18
C LEU A 120 6.29 -3.06 18.09
N GLN A 121 6.43 -1.78 18.40
CA GLN A 121 5.42 -1.02 19.16
C GLN A 121 4.07 -1.01 18.45
N GLN A 122 4.04 -0.81 17.11
CA GLN A 122 2.80 -0.83 16.34
C GLN A 122 2.16 -2.22 16.33
N LYS A 123 2.93 -3.29 16.11
CA LYS A 123 2.41 -4.66 16.17
C LYS A 123 1.75 -4.94 17.53
N VAL A 124 2.41 -4.57 18.63
CA VAL A 124 1.88 -4.75 20.00
C VAL A 124 0.64 -3.88 20.24
N ALA A 125 0.65 -2.63 19.78
CA ALA A 125 -0.48 -1.69 19.95
C ALA A 125 -1.71 -2.11 19.15
N MET A 126 -1.52 -2.72 17.96
CA MET A 126 -2.61 -3.21 17.12
C MET A 126 -3.16 -4.58 17.55
N PHE A 127 -2.45 -5.35 18.36
CA PHE A 127 -2.88 -6.68 18.79
C PHE A 127 -4.26 -6.73 19.47
N PRO A 128 -4.67 -5.78 20.34
CA PRO A 128 -6.03 -5.75 20.89
C PRO A 128 -7.13 -5.67 19.82
N TRP A 129 -6.82 -5.11 18.65
CA TRP A 129 -7.71 -4.90 17.51
C TRP A 129 -7.66 -6.02 16.48
N ARG A 130 -6.97 -7.16 16.74
CA ARG A 130 -6.74 -8.25 15.78
C ARG A 130 -8.01 -8.86 15.18
N PHE A 131 -9.15 -8.67 15.82
CA PHE A 131 -10.44 -9.08 15.30
C PHE A 131 -11.21 -8.00 14.55
N HIS A 132 -10.75 -6.73 14.56
CA HIS A 132 -11.40 -5.59 13.91
C HIS A 132 -11.06 -5.49 12.41
N ASN A 133 -10.98 -6.63 11.74
CA ASN A 133 -10.73 -6.75 10.31
C ASN A 133 -11.65 -7.81 9.70
N TYR A 134 -11.65 -7.86 8.38
CA TYR A 134 -12.45 -8.81 7.63
C TYR A 134 -11.55 -9.79 6.86
N PRO A 135 -11.24 -10.98 7.41
CA PRO A 135 -10.36 -11.97 6.77
C PRO A 135 -10.97 -12.59 5.51
N VAL A 136 -12.28 -12.47 5.34
CA VAL A 136 -13.03 -12.79 4.12
C VAL A 136 -13.65 -11.48 3.64
N ASN A 137 -13.29 -11.02 2.47
CA ASN A 137 -13.81 -9.80 1.85
C ASN A 137 -13.62 -9.86 0.33
N GLN A 138 -14.20 -8.91 -0.39
CA GLN A 138 -14.18 -8.88 -1.85
C GLN A 138 -12.86 -8.35 -2.45
N MET A 139 -11.93 -7.81 -1.65
CA MET A 139 -10.69 -7.21 -2.13
C MET A 139 -9.51 -8.18 -2.09
N ASP A 140 -9.20 -8.66 -0.90
CA ASP A 140 -8.08 -9.55 -0.61
C ASP A 140 -8.47 -10.72 0.32
N GLY A 141 -9.75 -11.00 0.40
CA GLY A 141 -10.25 -12.05 1.26
C GLY A 141 -9.63 -13.40 0.96
N ILE A 142 -9.40 -14.18 2.02
CA ILE A 142 -8.69 -15.46 1.95
C ILE A 142 -9.30 -16.43 0.93
N GLN A 143 -10.61 -16.33 0.65
CA GLN A 143 -11.31 -17.17 -0.33
C GLN A 143 -10.76 -17.03 -1.75
N SER A 144 -10.25 -15.84 -2.10
CA SER A 144 -9.65 -15.54 -3.41
C SER A 144 -8.13 -15.39 -3.33
N ALA A 145 -7.58 -15.00 -2.19
CA ALA A 145 -6.14 -14.83 -2.00
C ALA A 145 -5.37 -16.16 -2.12
N LEU A 146 -5.91 -17.27 -1.56
CA LEU A 146 -5.23 -18.57 -1.62
C LEU A 146 -5.07 -19.11 -3.05
N PRO A 147 -6.12 -19.17 -3.89
CA PRO A 147 -5.94 -19.59 -5.28
C PRO A 147 -5.03 -18.62 -6.06
N ALA A 148 -5.17 -17.31 -5.86
CA ALA A 148 -4.29 -16.35 -6.51
C ALA A 148 -2.81 -16.54 -6.10
N PHE A 149 -2.55 -16.81 -4.82
CA PHE A 149 -1.19 -17.12 -4.35
C PHE A 149 -0.62 -18.39 -5.01
N LEU A 150 -1.39 -19.46 -5.09
CA LEU A 150 -0.95 -20.69 -5.76
C LEU A 150 -0.65 -20.44 -7.23
N ILE A 151 -1.51 -19.70 -7.91
CA ILE A 151 -1.37 -19.40 -9.34
C ILE A 151 -0.14 -18.50 -9.60
N ASN A 152 0.01 -17.44 -8.84
CA ASN A 152 0.99 -16.39 -9.14
C ASN A 152 2.35 -16.61 -8.48
N MET A 153 2.39 -17.18 -7.26
CA MET A 153 3.62 -17.23 -6.44
C MET A 153 4.21 -18.63 -6.33
N HIS A 154 3.39 -19.68 -6.32
CA HIS A 154 3.91 -21.04 -6.22
C HIS A 154 4.45 -21.55 -7.56
N ARG A 155 5.77 -21.47 -7.72
CA ARG A 155 6.45 -21.98 -8.92
C ARG A 155 6.61 -23.50 -8.84
N ILE A 156 6.50 -24.19 -9.99
CA ILE A 156 6.75 -25.62 -10.11
C ILE A 156 7.93 -25.78 -11.10
N ASP A 157 9.13 -25.89 -10.55
CA ASP A 157 10.37 -26.08 -11.31
C ASP A 157 10.85 -27.55 -11.24
N SER A 158 10.25 -28.35 -10.36
CA SER A 158 10.60 -29.74 -10.10
C SER A 158 9.39 -30.57 -9.69
N MET A 159 9.57 -31.90 -9.66
CA MET A 159 8.56 -32.83 -9.16
C MET A 159 8.21 -32.58 -7.68
N SER A 160 9.22 -32.22 -6.86
CA SER A 160 8.97 -31.90 -5.44
C SER A 160 8.13 -30.64 -5.27
N ASP A 161 8.29 -29.64 -6.14
CA ASP A 161 7.44 -28.44 -6.10
C ASP A 161 5.99 -28.75 -6.47
N ALA A 162 5.77 -29.68 -7.41
CA ALA A 162 4.42 -30.15 -7.75
C ALA A 162 3.74 -30.87 -6.58
N TYR A 163 4.48 -31.70 -5.84
CA TYR A 163 3.96 -32.30 -4.61
C TYR A 163 3.69 -31.24 -3.53
N ALA A 164 4.58 -30.25 -3.35
CA ALA A 164 4.37 -29.16 -2.42
C ALA A 164 3.09 -28.36 -2.73
N TYR A 165 2.82 -28.11 -4.02
CA TYR A 165 1.56 -27.48 -4.46
C TYR A 165 0.34 -28.33 -4.03
N ILE A 166 0.40 -29.64 -4.24
CA ILE A 166 -0.69 -30.57 -3.85
C ILE A 166 -0.88 -30.58 -2.33
N GLU A 167 0.19 -30.56 -1.54
CA GLU A 167 0.07 -30.48 -0.07
C GLU A 167 -0.56 -29.16 0.37
N ARG A 168 -0.23 -28.03 -0.29
CA ARG A 168 -0.94 -26.77 -0.06
C ARG A 168 -2.42 -26.85 -0.40
N LEU A 169 -2.80 -27.53 -1.48
CA LEU A 169 -4.23 -27.78 -1.76
C LEU A 169 -4.93 -28.52 -0.62
N LYS A 170 -4.32 -29.57 -0.05
CA LYS A 170 -4.83 -30.29 1.13
C LYS A 170 -4.94 -29.38 2.34
N GLY A 171 -3.94 -28.53 2.57
CA GLY A 171 -3.86 -27.61 3.70
C GLY A 171 -4.97 -26.55 3.74
N ILE A 172 -5.67 -26.29 2.60
CA ILE A 172 -6.78 -25.29 2.53
C ILE A 172 -7.89 -25.64 3.54
N SER A 173 -8.19 -26.92 3.75
CA SER A 173 -9.23 -27.34 4.69
C SER A 173 -8.92 -26.89 6.11
N THR A 174 -7.71 -27.16 6.60
CA THR A 174 -7.26 -26.75 7.93
C THR A 174 -7.24 -25.23 8.08
N LEU A 175 -6.73 -24.53 7.06
CA LEU A 175 -6.68 -23.07 7.09
C LEU A 175 -8.08 -22.45 7.13
N PHE A 176 -9.04 -22.97 6.36
CA PHE A 176 -10.42 -22.49 6.42
C PHE A 176 -11.09 -22.81 7.76
N ASP A 177 -10.73 -23.88 8.46
CA ASP A 177 -11.21 -24.16 9.80
C ASP A 177 -10.73 -23.09 10.80
N GLN A 178 -9.48 -22.64 10.69
CA GLN A 178 -8.96 -21.52 11.49
C GLN A 178 -9.71 -20.22 11.17
N ILE A 179 -9.94 -19.92 9.88
CA ILE A 179 -10.70 -18.74 9.45
C ILE A 179 -12.13 -18.77 9.98
N ILE A 180 -12.84 -19.88 9.81
CA ILE A 180 -14.22 -20.04 10.30
C ILE A 180 -14.28 -19.87 11.83
N HIS A 181 -13.31 -20.41 12.56
CA HIS A 181 -13.21 -20.18 14.00
C HIS A 181 -13.05 -18.69 14.32
N GLY A 182 -12.15 -18.00 13.61
CA GLY A 182 -11.95 -16.56 13.75
C GLY A 182 -13.19 -15.73 13.37
N LEU A 183 -13.96 -16.14 12.35
CA LEU A 183 -15.23 -15.51 11.98
C LEU A 183 -16.27 -15.65 13.10
N LYS A 184 -16.37 -16.82 13.74
CA LYS A 184 -17.29 -17.04 14.88
C LYS A 184 -16.92 -16.18 16.09
N ILE A 185 -15.64 -15.98 16.36
CA ILE A 185 -15.20 -15.04 17.40
C ILE A 185 -15.66 -13.62 17.04
N ARG A 186 -15.45 -13.18 15.81
CA ARG A 186 -15.88 -11.85 15.34
C ARG A 186 -17.38 -11.67 15.43
N ASP A 187 -18.16 -12.65 15.02
CA ASP A 187 -19.63 -12.64 15.13
C ASP A 187 -20.07 -12.47 16.59
N SER A 188 -19.47 -13.24 17.52
CA SER A 188 -19.75 -13.11 18.96
C SER A 188 -19.39 -11.74 19.53
N LEU A 189 -18.45 -11.03 18.91
CA LEU A 189 -18.04 -9.68 19.26
C LEU A 189 -18.88 -8.60 18.53
N GLY A 190 -19.80 -8.97 17.65
CA GLY A 190 -20.56 -8.04 16.81
C GLY A 190 -19.74 -7.42 15.66
N ILE A 191 -18.64 -8.06 15.27
CA ILE A 191 -17.75 -7.61 14.17
C ILE A 191 -18.09 -8.43 12.92
N ASN A 192 -19.15 -8.05 12.24
CA ASN A 192 -19.65 -8.74 11.07
C ASN A 192 -19.40 -7.94 9.79
N LEU A 193 -19.20 -8.69 8.69
CA LEU A 193 -19.12 -8.11 7.35
C LEU A 193 -20.35 -7.24 7.05
N PRO A 194 -20.20 -6.15 6.31
CA PRO A 194 -21.33 -5.44 5.72
C PRO A 194 -22.13 -6.36 4.80
N LYS A 195 -23.45 -6.19 4.78
CA LYS A 195 -24.36 -7.09 4.06
C LYS A 195 -24.02 -7.24 2.57
N PHE A 196 -23.59 -6.16 1.92
CA PHE A 196 -23.27 -6.15 0.48
C PHE A 196 -22.08 -7.02 0.11
N VAL A 197 -21.19 -7.34 1.09
CA VAL A 197 -19.97 -8.14 0.83
C VAL A 197 -20.29 -9.63 0.64
N TYR A 198 -21.30 -10.15 1.34
CA TYR A 198 -21.62 -11.59 1.32
C TYR A 198 -21.89 -12.16 -0.07
N PRO A 199 -22.76 -11.56 -0.92
CA PRO A 199 -22.97 -12.06 -2.28
C PRO A 199 -21.69 -12.13 -3.11
N MET A 200 -20.77 -11.18 -2.91
CA MET A 200 -19.50 -11.11 -3.66
C MET A 200 -18.57 -12.26 -3.26
N VAL A 201 -18.31 -12.43 -1.97
CA VAL A 201 -17.42 -13.49 -1.47
C VAL A 201 -17.99 -14.90 -1.67
N LEU A 202 -19.33 -15.06 -1.63
CA LEU A 202 -19.99 -16.31 -1.97
C LEU A 202 -19.86 -16.63 -3.47
N SER A 203 -19.87 -15.62 -4.33
CA SER A 203 -19.58 -15.77 -5.76
C SER A 203 -18.14 -16.21 -5.99
N ASP A 204 -17.17 -15.58 -5.32
CA ASP A 204 -15.76 -15.97 -5.39
C ASP A 204 -15.58 -17.44 -4.99
N CYS A 205 -16.17 -17.85 -3.86
CA CYS A 205 -16.11 -19.23 -3.42
C CYS A 205 -16.65 -20.22 -4.47
N ARG A 206 -17.77 -19.87 -5.14
CA ARG A 206 -18.31 -20.70 -6.22
C ARG A 206 -17.38 -20.77 -7.42
N ASN A 207 -16.84 -19.64 -7.85
CA ASN A 207 -15.99 -19.55 -9.04
C ASN A 207 -14.73 -20.42 -8.92
N VAL A 208 -14.15 -20.52 -7.71
CA VAL A 208 -12.95 -21.35 -7.46
C VAL A 208 -13.25 -22.85 -7.66
N ILE A 209 -14.47 -23.30 -7.31
CA ILE A 209 -14.86 -24.72 -7.37
C ILE A 209 -15.81 -25.05 -8.55
N THR A 210 -15.79 -24.21 -9.59
CA THR A 210 -16.52 -24.43 -10.86
C THR A 210 -15.56 -24.97 -11.92
N GLY A 211 -16.08 -25.79 -12.86
CA GLY A 211 -15.29 -26.41 -13.91
C GLY A 211 -14.66 -27.75 -13.51
N SER A 212 -13.97 -28.40 -14.45
CA SER A 212 -13.28 -29.68 -14.20
C SER A 212 -12.10 -29.48 -13.23
N PRO A 213 -11.85 -30.36 -12.24
CA PRO A 213 -12.49 -31.68 -12.03
C PRO A 213 -13.73 -31.64 -11.12
N PHE A 214 -14.21 -30.50 -10.70
CA PHE A 214 -15.37 -30.36 -9.81
C PHE A 214 -16.68 -30.71 -10.49
N GLU A 215 -16.74 -30.52 -11.81
CA GLU A 215 -17.90 -30.73 -12.70
C GLU A 215 -17.47 -31.46 -13.95
N ALA A 216 -18.42 -32.17 -14.57
CA ALA A 216 -18.20 -32.91 -15.81
C ALA A 216 -18.25 -31.95 -17.03
N THR A 217 -17.34 -31.03 -17.12
CA THR A 217 -17.22 -30.03 -18.20
C THR A 217 -15.83 -30.07 -18.83
N ASN A 218 -15.70 -29.48 -20.03
CA ASN A 218 -14.41 -29.33 -20.71
C ASN A 218 -13.60 -28.13 -20.15
N GLU A 219 -14.26 -27.16 -19.54
CA GLU A 219 -13.59 -26.02 -18.91
C GLU A 219 -12.95 -26.50 -17.62
N LYS A 220 -11.68 -26.14 -17.45
CA LYS A 220 -10.95 -26.41 -16.22
C LYS A 220 -11.20 -25.33 -15.19
N SER A 221 -11.24 -25.73 -13.93
CA SER A 221 -11.19 -24.75 -12.83
C SER A 221 -9.84 -24.02 -12.82
N PRO A 222 -9.78 -22.77 -12.30
CA PRO A 222 -8.55 -21.98 -12.32
C PRO A 222 -7.33 -22.69 -11.71
N LEU A 223 -7.51 -23.34 -10.57
CA LEU A 223 -6.44 -24.08 -9.89
C LEU A 223 -5.99 -25.32 -10.68
N PHE A 224 -6.92 -26.04 -11.29
CA PHE A 224 -6.57 -27.23 -12.09
C PHE A 224 -5.93 -26.85 -13.41
N GLU A 225 -6.35 -25.76 -14.01
CA GLU A 225 -5.71 -25.23 -15.22
C GLU A 225 -4.27 -24.80 -14.96
N ASP A 226 -4.05 -24.00 -13.92
CA ASP A 226 -2.73 -23.54 -13.51
C ASP A 226 -1.79 -24.72 -13.21
N PHE A 227 -2.22 -25.65 -12.34
CA PHE A 227 -1.42 -26.83 -12.03
C PHE A 227 -1.11 -27.67 -13.27
N THR A 228 -2.10 -27.85 -14.17
CA THR A 228 -1.89 -28.58 -15.43
C THR A 228 -0.82 -27.90 -16.29
N ASN A 229 -0.89 -26.58 -16.43
CA ASN A 229 0.04 -25.81 -17.25
C ASN A 229 1.45 -25.89 -16.68
N LYS A 230 1.62 -25.70 -15.37
CA LYS A 230 2.90 -25.75 -14.68
C LYS A 230 3.53 -27.15 -14.76
N VAL A 231 2.76 -28.21 -14.52
CA VAL A 231 3.27 -29.61 -14.63
C VAL A 231 3.62 -29.97 -16.07
N ASN A 232 2.80 -29.56 -17.05
CA ASN A 232 3.11 -29.82 -18.46
C ASN A 232 4.38 -29.10 -18.93
N ALA A 233 4.73 -27.95 -18.36
CA ALA A 233 5.94 -27.21 -18.67
C ALA A 233 7.21 -27.89 -18.14
N LEU A 234 7.12 -28.83 -17.18
CA LEU A 234 8.28 -29.59 -16.69
C LEU A 234 8.80 -30.55 -17.77
N ASN A 235 10.01 -30.31 -18.24
CA ASN A 235 10.70 -31.18 -19.20
C ASN A 235 11.50 -32.32 -18.52
N SER A 236 11.67 -32.25 -17.19
CA SER A 236 12.51 -33.17 -16.40
C SER A 236 11.79 -34.42 -15.92
N ILE A 237 10.47 -34.56 -16.16
CA ILE A 237 9.67 -35.70 -15.67
C ILE A 237 8.95 -36.40 -16.82
N SER A 238 8.65 -37.70 -16.62
CA SER A 238 7.99 -38.51 -17.64
C SER A 238 6.52 -38.14 -17.86
N GLN A 239 5.94 -38.52 -19.02
CA GLN A 239 4.51 -38.35 -19.27
C GLN A 239 3.64 -39.15 -18.29
N THR A 240 4.16 -40.27 -17.78
CA THR A 240 3.48 -41.08 -16.74
C THR A 240 3.40 -40.30 -15.45
N ASP A 241 4.53 -39.73 -14.97
CA ASP A 241 4.56 -38.91 -13.76
C ASP A 241 3.63 -37.69 -13.86
N LYS A 242 3.61 -37.02 -15.03
CA LYS A 242 2.68 -35.90 -15.27
C LYS A 242 1.22 -36.34 -15.08
N LYS A 243 0.82 -37.47 -15.68
CA LYS A 243 -0.55 -37.99 -15.55
C LYS A 243 -0.89 -38.36 -14.11
N GLU A 244 0.05 -38.93 -13.36
CA GLU A 244 -0.14 -39.26 -11.95
C GLU A 244 -0.32 -38.00 -11.07
N LEU A 245 0.53 -36.99 -11.28
CA LEU A 245 0.40 -35.69 -10.58
C LEU A 245 -0.93 -35.01 -10.87
N LEU A 246 -1.38 -34.98 -12.13
CA LEU A 246 -2.67 -34.40 -12.52
C LEU A 246 -3.85 -35.17 -11.89
N LYS A 247 -3.77 -36.49 -11.86
CA LYS A 247 -4.80 -37.34 -11.21
C LYS A 247 -4.84 -37.08 -9.69
N LEU A 248 -3.69 -36.97 -9.05
CA LEU A 248 -3.59 -36.68 -7.61
C LEU A 248 -4.16 -35.30 -7.29
N ALA A 249 -3.78 -34.27 -8.06
CA ALA A 249 -4.32 -32.93 -7.89
C ALA A 249 -5.84 -32.88 -8.08
N ALA A 250 -6.36 -33.53 -9.13
CA ALA A 250 -7.81 -33.63 -9.37
C ALA A 250 -8.54 -34.27 -8.19
N ASN A 251 -7.97 -35.35 -7.63
CA ASN A 251 -8.54 -36.02 -6.46
C ASN A 251 -8.57 -35.10 -5.21
N VAL A 252 -7.47 -34.37 -4.94
CA VAL A 252 -7.39 -33.45 -3.82
C VAL A 252 -8.35 -32.25 -4.00
N LEU A 253 -8.45 -31.71 -5.20
CA LEU A 253 -9.41 -30.65 -5.50
C LEU A 253 -10.84 -31.05 -5.17
N VAL A 254 -11.27 -32.24 -5.61
CA VAL A 254 -12.64 -32.72 -5.41
C VAL A 254 -12.92 -33.12 -3.95
N ASN A 255 -11.98 -33.80 -3.29
CA ASN A 255 -12.23 -34.41 -1.98
C ASN A 255 -11.82 -33.55 -0.79
N GLU A 256 -10.93 -32.55 -0.97
CA GLU A 256 -10.45 -31.67 0.10
C GLU A 256 -10.84 -30.20 -0.15
N VAL A 257 -10.48 -29.65 -1.31
CA VAL A 257 -10.70 -28.22 -1.62
C VAL A 257 -12.19 -27.90 -1.75
N LYS A 258 -12.94 -28.67 -2.54
CA LYS A 258 -14.39 -28.44 -2.70
C LYS A 258 -15.17 -28.49 -1.38
N PRO A 259 -15.01 -29.51 -0.53
CA PRO A 259 -15.66 -29.52 0.78
C PRO A 259 -15.27 -28.34 1.68
N ALA A 260 -14.00 -27.89 1.64
CA ALA A 260 -13.54 -26.72 2.40
C ALA A 260 -14.26 -25.44 1.97
N TYR A 261 -14.33 -25.16 0.66
CA TYR A 261 -15.07 -24.01 0.13
C TYR A 261 -16.57 -24.08 0.41
N LEU A 262 -17.19 -25.27 0.31
CA LEU A 262 -18.60 -25.45 0.65
C LEU A 262 -18.85 -25.24 2.16
N LYS A 263 -17.91 -25.60 3.02
CA LYS A 263 -17.98 -25.33 4.47
C LYS A 263 -17.92 -23.85 4.77
N LEU A 264 -16.94 -23.12 4.17
CA LEU A 264 -16.82 -21.68 4.28
C LEU A 264 -18.09 -20.98 3.77
N SER A 265 -18.59 -21.37 2.60
CA SER A 265 -19.81 -20.77 2.02
C SER A 265 -21.04 -20.95 2.89
N ARG A 266 -21.18 -22.10 3.54
CA ARG A 266 -22.31 -22.35 4.48
C ARG A 266 -22.24 -21.44 5.70
N GLU A 267 -21.04 -21.25 6.27
CA GLU A 267 -20.85 -20.37 7.42
C GLU A 267 -21.15 -18.92 7.03
N LEU A 268 -20.63 -18.44 5.87
CA LEU A 268 -20.90 -17.11 5.36
C LEU A 268 -22.39 -16.89 5.09
N SER A 269 -23.08 -17.86 4.49
CA SER A 269 -24.53 -17.77 4.24
C SER A 269 -25.35 -17.75 5.54
N TYR A 270 -24.88 -18.39 6.61
CA TYR A 270 -25.47 -18.30 7.93
C TYR A 270 -25.31 -16.89 8.51
N MET A 271 -24.09 -16.36 8.48
CA MET A 271 -23.77 -15.01 9.00
C MET A 271 -24.46 -13.90 8.21
N GLU A 272 -24.69 -14.07 6.92
CA GLU A 272 -25.43 -13.10 6.07
C GLU A 272 -26.83 -12.81 6.58
N GLN A 273 -27.51 -13.78 7.24
CA GLN A 273 -28.88 -13.62 7.74
C GLN A 273 -28.98 -12.54 8.84
N SER A 274 -27.93 -12.34 9.62
CA SER A 274 -27.83 -11.32 10.67
C SER A 274 -27.15 -10.03 10.21
N ALA A 275 -26.63 -10.00 8.98
CA ALA A 275 -25.88 -8.86 8.47
C ALA A 275 -26.78 -7.64 8.22
N ASN A 276 -26.21 -6.47 8.47
CA ASN A 276 -26.89 -5.18 8.28
C ASN A 276 -26.07 -4.24 7.38
N ASN A 277 -26.62 -3.05 7.12
CA ASN A 277 -26.03 -2.01 6.28
C ASN A 277 -25.23 -0.97 7.08
N ASN A 278 -24.80 -1.29 8.28
CA ASN A 278 -23.86 -0.47 9.03
C ASN A 278 -22.44 -0.76 8.50
N ASP A 279 -21.88 0.18 7.76
CA ASP A 279 -20.69 -0.07 6.97
C ASP A 279 -19.40 0.44 7.64
N GLY A 280 -19.49 1.40 8.55
CA GLY A 280 -18.33 2.03 9.20
C GLY A 280 -17.77 1.24 10.40
N ALA A 281 -16.52 1.49 10.71
CA ALA A 281 -15.84 0.92 11.89
C ALA A 281 -16.49 1.31 13.22
N TRP A 282 -17.21 2.41 13.26
CA TRP A 282 -17.98 2.87 14.43
C TRP A 282 -18.97 1.83 14.98
N LYS A 283 -19.39 0.85 14.14
CA LYS A 283 -20.29 -0.23 14.56
C LYS A 283 -19.62 -1.25 15.48
N PHE A 284 -18.28 -1.32 15.48
CA PHE A 284 -17.53 -2.28 16.27
C PHE A 284 -17.49 -1.90 17.75
N PRO A 285 -17.28 -2.84 18.66
CA PRO A 285 -16.95 -2.52 20.04
C PRO A 285 -15.73 -1.61 20.11
N SER A 286 -15.85 -0.46 20.76
CA SER A 286 -14.81 0.57 20.79
C SER A 286 -14.32 1.02 19.38
N GLY A 287 -15.19 0.98 18.39
CA GLY A 287 -14.86 1.23 16.97
C GLY A 287 -14.18 2.57 16.70
N ASN A 288 -14.54 3.64 17.42
CA ASN A 288 -13.84 4.92 17.29
C ASN A 288 -12.36 4.83 17.71
N LYS A 289 -12.07 4.14 18.83
CA LYS A 289 -10.68 3.93 19.28
C LYS A 289 -9.90 3.02 18.32
N PHE A 290 -10.57 2.00 17.79
CA PHE A 290 -9.99 1.18 16.74
C PHE A 290 -9.64 2.03 15.51
N TYR A 291 -10.56 2.88 15.04
CA TYR A 291 -10.35 3.69 13.85
C TYR A 291 -9.20 4.71 14.02
N GLU A 292 -9.11 5.35 15.20
CA GLU A 292 -7.97 6.21 15.56
C GLU A 292 -6.64 5.44 15.54
N ALA A 293 -6.60 4.22 16.11
CA ALA A 293 -5.42 3.37 16.06
C ALA A 293 -5.08 2.94 14.63
N ALA A 294 -6.08 2.63 13.80
CA ALA A 294 -5.90 2.28 12.39
C ALA A 294 -5.36 3.48 11.58
N LEU A 295 -5.87 4.69 11.79
CA LEU A 295 -5.35 5.91 11.18
C LEU A 295 -3.89 6.16 11.54
N TYR A 296 -3.54 6.01 12.83
CA TYR A 296 -2.14 6.15 13.26
C TYR A 296 -1.24 5.08 12.62
N ASN A 297 -1.69 3.83 12.55
CA ASN A 297 -0.94 2.75 11.91
C ASN A 297 -0.72 3.01 10.41
N THR A 298 -1.71 3.54 9.72
CA THR A 298 -1.66 3.85 8.28
C THR A 298 -0.84 5.10 7.99
N THR A 299 -1.12 6.21 8.69
CA THR A 299 -0.54 7.53 8.40
C THR A 299 0.76 7.79 9.15
N THR A 300 1.01 7.07 10.25
CA THR A 300 2.10 7.32 11.21
C THR A 300 2.15 8.76 11.73
N THR A 301 0.98 9.42 11.78
CA THR A 301 0.77 10.77 12.33
C THR A 301 -0.23 10.73 13.47
N ASN A 302 -0.21 11.75 14.32
CA ASN A 302 -1.19 11.92 15.41
C ASN A 302 -2.42 12.74 14.97
N LEU A 303 -2.69 12.81 13.67
CA LEU A 303 -3.87 13.52 13.17
C LEU A 303 -5.14 12.80 13.62
N SER A 304 -6.08 13.54 14.16
CA SER A 304 -7.41 13.05 14.49
C SER A 304 -8.24 12.80 13.22
N PRO A 305 -9.30 11.98 13.31
CA PRO A 305 -10.23 11.79 12.18
C PRO A 305 -10.77 13.12 11.64
N ASP A 306 -11.15 14.06 12.50
CA ASP A 306 -11.69 15.36 12.09
C ASP A 306 -10.64 16.21 11.36
N GLU A 307 -9.38 16.24 11.82
CA GLU A 307 -8.29 16.94 11.13
C GLU A 307 -8.04 16.35 9.74
N ILE A 308 -8.06 15.01 9.60
CA ILE A 308 -7.90 14.32 8.30
C ILE A 308 -9.06 14.69 7.36
N PHE A 309 -10.28 14.71 7.86
CA PHE A 309 -11.47 15.11 7.10
C PHE A 309 -11.34 16.54 6.57
N GLU A 310 -11.00 17.50 7.46
CA GLU A 310 -10.79 18.89 7.08
C GLU A 310 -9.66 19.09 6.06
N ILE A 311 -8.57 18.36 6.20
CA ILE A 311 -7.47 18.34 5.22
C ILE A 311 -8.01 17.88 3.88
N GLY A 312 -8.81 16.80 3.87
CA GLY A 312 -9.44 16.28 2.67
C GLY A 312 -10.32 17.30 1.96
N GLU A 313 -11.22 17.97 2.69
CA GLU A 313 -12.10 19.01 2.12
C GLU A 313 -11.30 20.20 1.56
N LYS A 314 -10.28 20.67 2.28
CA LYS A 314 -9.41 21.77 1.83
C LYS A 314 -8.67 21.39 0.54
N GLU A 315 -8.13 20.18 0.46
CA GLU A 315 -7.41 19.70 -0.70
C GLU A 315 -8.33 19.49 -1.91
N VAL A 316 -9.53 18.93 -1.73
CA VAL A 316 -10.54 18.83 -2.78
C VAL A 316 -10.87 20.22 -3.35
N ALA A 317 -11.12 21.20 -2.47
CA ALA A 317 -11.42 22.56 -2.91
C ALA A 317 -10.25 23.24 -3.65
N ARG A 318 -9.00 23.05 -3.18
CA ARG A 318 -7.79 23.55 -3.84
C ARG A 318 -7.65 22.96 -5.24
N ILE A 319 -7.74 21.63 -5.35
CA ILE A 319 -7.57 20.92 -6.62
C ILE A 319 -8.67 21.30 -7.61
N HIS A 320 -9.91 21.42 -7.15
CA HIS A 320 -11.02 21.92 -7.97
C HIS A 320 -10.74 23.33 -8.52
N SER A 321 -10.07 24.20 -7.76
CA SER A 321 -9.68 25.53 -8.24
C SER A 321 -8.67 25.43 -9.37
N GLU A 322 -7.63 24.60 -9.22
CA GLU A 322 -6.63 24.35 -10.25
C GLU A 322 -7.24 23.71 -11.51
N MET A 323 -8.18 22.76 -11.34
CA MET A 323 -8.90 22.17 -12.47
C MET A 323 -9.68 23.22 -13.26
N ARG A 324 -10.39 24.14 -12.59
CA ARG A 324 -11.12 25.22 -13.27
C ARG A 324 -10.21 26.12 -14.11
N GLU A 325 -8.99 26.39 -13.62
CA GLU A 325 -8.01 27.16 -14.38
C GLU A 325 -7.60 26.46 -15.68
N ILE A 326 -7.43 25.14 -15.66
CA ILE A 326 -7.11 24.38 -16.87
C ILE A 326 -8.33 24.28 -17.78
N ILE A 327 -9.50 23.98 -17.22
CA ILE A 327 -10.76 23.85 -17.96
C ILE A 327 -11.07 25.14 -18.73
N SER A 328 -10.84 26.31 -18.14
CA SER A 328 -11.06 27.61 -18.81
C SER A 328 -10.20 27.80 -20.08
N ARG A 329 -9.10 27.04 -20.21
CA ARG A 329 -8.22 27.09 -21.40
C ARG A 329 -8.64 26.09 -22.49
N VAL A 330 -9.29 24.97 -22.10
CA VAL A 330 -9.64 23.89 -23.04
C VAL A 330 -11.11 23.89 -23.43
N SER A 331 -11.99 24.48 -22.62
CA SER A 331 -13.42 24.61 -22.89
C SER A 331 -13.82 26.08 -23.03
N LYS A 332 -14.61 26.38 -24.10
CA LYS A 332 -15.20 27.70 -24.30
C LYS A 332 -16.56 27.86 -23.60
N LYS A 333 -17.05 26.79 -22.96
CA LYS A 333 -18.31 26.77 -22.26
C LYS A 333 -18.05 27.06 -20.78
N ASP A 334 -18.88 27.85 -20.17
CA ASP A 334 -18.89 28.10 -18.73
C ASP A 334 -19.65 26.95 -18.04
N ASP A 335 -19.15 25.73 -18.27
CA ASP A 335 -19.74 24.52 -17.72
C ASP A 335 -19.38 24.38 -16.22
N SER A 336 -20.32 23.88 -15.43
CA SER A 336 -20.00 23.51 -14.05
C SER A 336 -18.92 22.41 -14.03
N LEU A 337 -18.16 22.33 -12.94
CA LEU A 337 -17.13 21.29 -12.81
C LEU A 337 -17.73 19.87 -12.94
N ILE A 338 -18.95 19.68 -12.44
CA ILE A 338 -19.68 18.39 -12.53
C ILE A 338 -19.96 18.05 -14.00
N ALA A 339 -20.50 19.00 -14.78
CA ALA A 339 -20.77 18.78 -16.21
C ALA A 339 -19.48 18.51 -17.00
N PHE A 340 -18.37 19.11 -16.60
CA PHE A 340 -17.07 18.80 -17.20
C PHE A 340 -16.56 17.41 -16.82
N PHE A 341 -16.80 16.96 -15.60
CA PHE A 341 -16.49 15.57 -15.20
C PHE A 341 -17.31 14.55 -15.98
N GLU A 342 -18.59 14.82 -16.23
CA GLU A 342 -19.44 13.99 -17.11
C GLU A 342 -18.87 13.94 -18.53
N PHE A 343 -18.49 15.10 -19.07
CA PHE A 343 -17.82 15.15 -20.38
C PHE A 343 -16.55 14.31 -20.44
N LEU A 344 -15.70 14.33 -19.40
CA LEU A 344 -14.49 13.51 -19.35
C LEU A 344 -14.81 12.01 -19.31
N ARG A 345 -15.87 11.61 -18.61
CA ARG A 345 -16.29 10.20 -18.51
C ARG A 345 -16.88 9.66 -19.82
N GLU A 346 -17.65 10.47 -20.54
CA GLU A 346 -18.46 10.02 -21.65
C GLU A 346 -17.81 10.22 -23.03
N SER A 347 -16.87 11.16 -23.13
CA SER A 347 -16.28 11.52 -24.42
C SER A 347 -15.31 10.45 -24.93
N LYS A 348 -15.68 9.82 -26.05
CA LYS A 348 -14.90 8.76 -26.70
C LYS A 348 -13.48 9.18 -27.09
N GLN A 349 -13.20 10.48 -27.23
CA GLN A 349 -11.86 10.96 -27.56
C GLN A 349 -10.82 10.61 -26.49
N PHE A 350 -11.25 10.32 -25.27
CA PHE A 350 -10.37 10.03 -24.14
C PHE A 350 -10.14 8.52 -23.93
N TYR A 351 -10.65 7.68 -24.80
CA TYR A 351 -10.54 6.23 -24.65
C TYR A 351 -10.11 5.56 -25.94
N PHE A 352 -9.19 4.62 -25.85
CA PHE A 352 -8.96 3.71 -26.97
C PHE A 352 -10.13 2.71 -27.10
N PRO A 353 -10.44 2.25 -28.33
CA PRO A 353 -11.47 1.24 -28.53
C PRO A 353 -11.19 -0.04 -27.71
N ASN A 354 -12.24 -0.69 -27.20
CA ASN A 354 -12.11 -1.96 -26.51
C ASN A 354 -11.87 -3.12 -27.51
N THR A 355 -10.70 -3.10 -28.12
CA THR A 355 -10.20 -4.07 -29.10
C THR A 355 -8.75 -4.38 -28.80
N GLU A 356 -8.23 -5.49 -29.30
CA GLU A 356 -6.83 -5.86 -29.15
C GLU A 356 -5.87 -4.77 -29.68
N GLN A 357 -6.27 -4.04 -30.73
CA GLN A 357 -5.48 -2.91 -31.22
C GLN A 357 -5.50 -1.73 -30.24
N GLY A 358 -6.66 -1.44 -29.63
CA GLY A 358 -6.78 -0.38 -28.61
C GLY A 358 -5.97 -0.71 -27.37
N LYS A 359 -6.01 -1.94 -26.88
CA LYS A 359 -5.19 -2.43 -25.77
C LYS A 359 -3.70 -2.24 -26.06
N ARG A 360 -3.23 -2.67 -27.26
CA ARG A 360 -1.83 -2.45 -27.67
C ARG A 360 -1.46 -0.97 -27.75
N SER A 361 -2.38 -0.12 -28.23
CA SER A 361 -2.14 1.32 -28.30
C SER A 361 -1.94 1.93 -26.91
N TYR A 362 -2.72 1.51 -25.92
CA TYR A 362 -2.56 1.97 -24.53
C TYR A 362 -1.23 1.52 -23.92
N LEU A 363 -0.84 0.24 -24.11
CA LEU A 363 0.47 -0.26 -23.65
C LEU A 363 1.64 0.50 -24.28
N ASN A 364 1.57 0.79 -25.58
CA ASN A 364 2.58 1.56 -26.27
C ASN A 364 2.65 3.00 -25.73
N LEU A 365 1.51 3.63 -25.44
CA LEU A 365 1.44 4.94 -24.80
C LEU A 365 2.14 4.93 -23.44
N ALA A 366 1.75 4.02 -22.56
CA ALA A 366 2.33 3.91 -21.23
C ALA A 366 3.85 3.61 -21.28
N THR A 367 4.29 2.73 -22.18
CA THR A 367 5.71 2.44 -22.39
C THR A 367 6.47 3.68 -22.85
N GLY A 368 5.91 4.44 -23.82
CA GLY A 368 6.52 5.67 -24.33
C GLY A 368 6.64 6.76 -23.25
N ILE A 369 5.67 6.86 -22.32
CA ILE A 369 5.73 7.78 -21.19
C ILE A 369 6.89 7.39 -20.25
N ILE A 370 7.02 6.11 -19.89
CA ILE A 370 8.13 5.61 -19.07
C ILE A 370 9.48 5.87 -19.74
N ASP A 371 9.60 5.59 -21.03
CA ASP A 371 10.85 5.81 -21.79
C ASP A 371 11.21 7.30 -21.86
N SER A 372 10.22 8.17 -22.06
CA SER A 372 10.42 9.62 -22.04
C SER A 372 10.93 10.11 -20.67
N MET A 373 10.30 9.67 -19.57
CA MET A 373 10.73 10.01 -18.21
C MET A 373 12.15 9.53 -17.93
N ARG A 374 12.50 8.31 -18.37
CA ARG A 374 13.85 7.74 -18.19
C ARG A 374 14.94 8.67 -18.70
N THR A 375 14.71 9.38 -19.82
CA THR A 375 15.70 10.32 -20.41
C THR A 375 15.91 11.57 -19.57
N LYS A 376 15.04 11.86 -18.61
CA LYS A 376 15.05 13.10 -17.81
C LYS A 376 15.34 12.88 -16.33
N LEU A 377 15.53 11.64 -15.90
CA LEU A 377 15.75 11.30 -14.47
C LEU A 377 16.93 12.04 -13.85
N ASP A 378 18.00 12.32 -14.62
CA ASP A 378 19.18 13.06 -14.13
C ASP A 378 18.86 14.49 -13.65
N MET A 379 17.76 15.06 -14.10
CA MET A 379 17.30 16.39 -13.66
C MET A 379 16.70 16.33 -12.25
N LEU A 380 16.21 15.17 -11.84
CA LEU A 380 15.41 14.99 -10.64
C LEU A 380 16.10 14.11 -9.59
N PHE A 381 17.00 13.21 -9.99
CA PHE A 381 17.54 12.16 -9.11
C PHE A 381 19.05 11.97 -9.32
N MET A 382 19.79 11.84 -8.21
CA MET A 382 21.17 11.36 -8.23
C MET A 382 21.18 9.84 -8.27
N THR A 383 20.46 9.19 -7.35
CA THR A 383 20.32 7.74 -7.25
C THR A 383 19.19 7.25 -8.16
N LYS A 384 19.48 6.23 -8.96
CA LYS A 384 18.52 5.58 -9.86
C LYS A 384 18.56 4.07 -9.66
N PRO A 385 17.44 3.35 -9.82
CA PRO A 385 17.42 1.90 -9.70
C PRO A 385 18.23 1.26 -10.82
N LYS A 386 18.88 0.14 -10.52
CA LYS A 386 19.57 -0.71 -11.51
C LYS A 386 18.60 -1.68 -12.16
N ALA A 387 17.59 -2.15 -11.41
CA ALA A 387 16.58 -3.04 -11.92
C ALA A 387 15.81 -2.38 -13.07
N PRO A 388 15.61 -3.08 -14.21
CA PRO A 388 14.78 -2.57 -15.29
C PRO A 388 13.30 -2.60 -14.93
N ILE A 389 12.51 -1.72 -15.59
CA ILE A 389 11.05 -1.76 -15.54
C ILE A 389 10.48 -2.10 -16.91
N VAL A 390 9.40 -2.89 -16.92
CA VAL A 390 8.60 -3.21 -18.10
C VAL A 390 7.12 -2.87 -17.86
N VAL A 391 6.38 -2.58 -18.93
CA VAL A 391 4.93 -2.35 -18.90
C VAL A 391 4.23 -3.56 -19.50
N LYS A 392 3.22 -4.10 -18.80
CA LYS A 392 2.45 -5.27 -19.26
C LYS A 392 0.95 -5.08 -18.99
N ALA A 393 0.14 -5.77 -19.81
CA ALA A 393 -1.26 -5.97 -19.47
C ALA A 393 -1.36 -6.97 -18.31
N VAL A 394 -2.38 -6.79 -17.46
CA VAL A 394 -2.78 -7.81 -16.49
C VAL A 394 -3.19 -9.06 -17.25
N GLU A 395 -2.81 -10.22 -16.73
CA GLU A 395 -3.10 -11.52 -17.36
C GLU A 395 -4.62 -11.80 -17.34
N SER A 396 -5.11 -12.42 -18.41
CA SER A 396 -6.55 -12.63 -18.63
C SER A 396 -7.25 -13.40 -17.50
N PHE A 397 -6.55 -14.27 -16.79
CA PHE A 397 -7.13 -15.04 -15.69
C PHE A 397 -7.45 -14.21 -14.44
N ARG A 398 -6.83 -13.04 -14.27
CA ARG A 398 -7.04 -12.15 -13.11
C ARG A 398 -7.52 -10.74 -13.48
N GLU A 399 -7.65 -10.41 -14.77
CA GLU A 399 -8.03 -9.05 -15.20
C GLU A 399 -9.41 -8.59 -14.71
N GLN A 400 -10.35 -9.51 -14.44
CA GLN A 400 -11.68 -9.17 -13.93
C GLN A 400 -11.68 -8.71 -12.46
N SER A 401 -10.77 -9.24 -11.64
CA SER A 401 -10.68 -8.96 -10.21
C SER A 401 -9.55 -8.00 -9.85
N ALA A 402 -8.55 -7.83 -10.72
CA ALA A 402 -7.41 -6.97 -10.48
C ALA A 402 -7.80 -5.48 -10.49
N GLY A 403 -7.06 -4.65 -9.75
CA GLY A 403 -7.14 -3.19 -9.81
C GLY A 403 -6.85 -2.64 -11.21
N GLY A 404 -7.14 -1.36 -11.44
CA GLY A 404 -6.95 -0.70 -12.74
C GLY A 404 -5.49 -0.64 -13.19
N ALA A 405 -4.55 -0.55 -12.23
CA ALA A 405 -3.11 -0.64 -12.44
C ALA A 405 -2.42 -0.97 -11.11
N PHE A 406 -1.22 -1.54 -11.19
CA PHE A 406 -0.37 -1.81 -10.03
C PHE A 406 1.07 -2.11 -10.45
N TYR A 407 1.98 -1.97 -9.50
CA TYR A 407 3.38 -2.30 -9.68
C TYR A 407 3.73 -3.61 -8.95
N GLU A 408 4.53 -4.45 -9.59
CA GLU A 408 5.19 -5.62 -8.99
C GLU A 408 6.70 -5.43 -8.92
N ASP A 409 7.27 -5.73 -7.77
CA ASP A 409 8.69 -5.56 -7.46
C ASP A 409 9.59 -6.41 -8.36
N PRO A 410 10.83 -5.95 -8.66
CA PRO A 410 11.83 -6.80 -9.29
C PRO A 410 12.25 -7.91 -8.34
N ALA A 411 12.71 -9.05 -8.90
CA ALA A 411 13.35 -10.07 -8.09
C ALA A 411 14.74 -9.60 -7.64
N GLN A 412 15.11 -9.87 -6.37
CA GLN A 412 16.41 -9.49 -5.82
C GLN A 412 17.59 -10.11 -6.57
N ASP A 413 17.40 -11.31 -7.11
CA ASP A 413 18.40 -12.03 -7.90
C ASP A 413 18.51 -11.55 -9.36
N GLY A 414 17.72 -10.53 -9.74
CA GLY A 414 17.65 -9.98 -11.08
C GLY A 414 16.93 -10.87 -12.12
N SER A 415 16.33 -11.98 -11.70
CA SER A 415 15.64 -12.93 -12.61
C SER A 415 14.35 -12.38 -13.19
N ARG A 416 13.75 -11.35 -12.57
CA ARG A 416 12.52 -10.71 -12.99
C ARG A 416 12.64 -9.18 -12.88
N PRO A 417 12.28 -8.41 -13.93
CA PRO A 417 12.21 -6.95 -13.86
C PRO A 417 11.07 -6.48 -12.97
N GLY A 418 11.11 -5.24 -12.50
CA GLY A 418 9.94 -4.56 -11.99
C GLY A 418 8.89 -4.44 -13.10
N THR A 419 7.62 -4.64 -12.77
CA THR A 419 6.56 -4.67 -13.78
C THR A 419 5.44 -3.71 -13.40
N TYR A 420 5.18 -2.74 -14.27
CA TYR A 420 3.98 -1.92 -14.24
C TYR A 420 2.87 -2.65 -15.00
N TYR A 421 1.87 -3.13 -14.28
CA TYR A 421 0.70 -3.79 -14.84
C TYR A 421 -0.45 -2.82 -15.07
N ILE A 422 -1.11 -2.95 -16.22
CA ILE A 422 -2.29 -2.17 -16.60
C ILE A 422 -3.43 -3.15 -16.88
N ASN A 423 -4.55 -2.93 -16.23
CA ASN A 423 -5.75 -3.72 -16.44
C ASN A 423 -6.51 -3.21 -17.67
N LEU A 424 -6.46 -3.96 -18.75
CA LEU A 424 -7.09 -3.63 -20.03
C LEU A 424 -8.35 -4.46 -20.31
N PHE A 425 -8.96 -5.05 -19.29
CA PHE A 425 -10.20 -5.81 -19.41
C PHE A 425 -11.32 -4.97 -20.01
N ASN A 426 -11.51 -3.77 -19.48
CA ASN A 426 -12.47 -2.80 -19.98
C ASN A 426 -11.76 -1.50 -20.29
N MET A 427 -11.60 -1.15 -21.57
CA MET A 427 -10.91 0.06 -21.99
C MET A 427 -11.63 1.36 -21.58
N ASN A 428 -12.93 1.29 -21.21
CA ASN A 428 -13.64 2.46 -20.68
C ASN A 428 -13.20 2.82 -19.24
N ASP A 429 -12.48 1.95 -18.57
CA ASP A 429 -11.90 2.20 -17.23
C ASP A 429 -10.48 2.82 -17.33
N GLN A 430 -9.94 2.98 -18.55
CA GLN A 430 -8.57 3.45 -18.81
C GLN A 430 -8.56 4.73 -19.68
N PRO A 431 -8.91 5.89 -19.12
CA PRO A 431 -8.88 7.13 -19.87
C PRO A 431 -7.44 7.57 -20.20
N ILE A 432 -7.22 7.96 -21.45
CA ILE A 432 -5.90 8.37 -21.97
C ILE A 432 -5.33 9.55 -21.17
N TYR A 433 -6.19 10.48 -20.74
CA TYR A 433 -5.74 11.68 -20.01
C TYR A 433 -5.14 11.37 -18.63
N GLN A 434 -5.40 10.18 -18.05
CA GLN A 434 -4.78 9.75 -16.80
C GLN A 434 -3.50 8.92 -17.00
N ALA A 435 -3.22 8.48 -18.22
CA ALA A 435 -2.13 7.53 -18.49
C ALA A 435 -0.74 8.06 -18.06
N GLU A 436 -0.51 9.36 -18.22
CA GLU A 436 0.79 9.97 -17.86
C GLU A 436 1.01 9.98 -16.36
N ALA A 437 0.02 10.41 -15.58
CA ALA A 437 0.09 10.41 -14.13
C ALA A 437 0.20 9.00 -13.56
N LEU A 438 -0.57 8.05 -14.11
CA LEU A 438 -0.56 6.66 -13.68
C LEU A 438 0.79 5.98 -13.96
N ALA A 439 1.40 6.26 -15.12
CA ALA A 439 2.74 5.75 -15.45
C ALA A 439 3.82 6.31 -14.50
N TYR A 440 3.67 7.55 -14.04
CA TYR A 440 4.58 8.13 -13.04
C TYR A 440 4.35 7.57 -11.65
N HIS A 441 3.12 7.23 -11.30
CA HIS A 441 2.76 6.59 -10.03
C HIS A 441 3.34 5.17 -9.91
N GLU A 442 3.00 4.31 -10.87
CA GLU A 442 3.38 2.89 -10.83
C GLU A 442 4.82 2.65 -11.28
N GLY A 443 5.30 3.47 -12.22
CA GLY A 443 6.61 3.30 -12.81
C GLY A 443 7.67 4.24 -12.22
N ILE A 444 8.22 5.07 -13.08
CA ILE A 444 9.23 6.08 -12.74
C ILE A 444 8.65 7.49 -12.91
N PRO A 445 8.84 8.34 -11.88
CA PRO A 445 9.68 8.19 -10.69
C PRO A 445 8.97 7.59 -9.45
N GLY A 446 7.83 6.93 -9.59
CA GLY A 446 6.99 6.43 -8.49
C GLY A 446 7.46 5.12 -7.83
N HIS A 447 6.56 4.13 -7.77
CA HIS A 447 6.78 2.87 -7.05
C HIS A 447 8.06 2.15 -7.47
N HIS A 448 8.32 2.03 -8.78
CA HIS A 448 9.55 1.36 -9.24
C HIS A 448 10.81 1.99 -8.66
N MET A 449 10.94 3.32 -8.71
CA MET A 449 12.11 4.00 -8.15
C MET A 449 12.23 3.76 -6.65
N GLN A 450 11.16 3.97 -5.93
CA GLN A 450 11.18 3.89 -4.46
C GLN A 450 11.53 2.49 -3.98
N ILE A 451 10.89 1.47 -4.54
CA ILE A 451 11.03 0.08 -4.09
C ILE A 451 12.37 -0.51 -4.54
N ALA A 452 12.72 -0.37 -5.82
CA ALA A 452 13.97 -0.91 -6.33
C ALA A 452 15.20 -0.25 -5.68
N ILE A 453 15.18 1.08 -5.47
CA ILE A 453 16.28 1.76 -4.75
C ILE A 453 16.41 1.21 -3.33
N ALA A 454 15.31 1.00 -2.60
CA ALA A 454 15.36 0.45 -1.24
C ALA A 454 15.93 -0.98 -1.22
N GLN A 455 15.51 -1.84 -2.14
CA GLN A 455 16.00 -3.22 -2.26
C GLN A 455 17.48 -3.31 -2.66
N GLU A 456 17.98 -2.34 -3.42
CA GLU A 456 19.37 -2.28 -3.89
C GLU A 456 20.36 -1.70 -2.86
N GLN A 457 19.88 -1.17 -1.71
CA GLN A 457 20.76 -0.58 -0.69
C GLN A 457 21.60 -1.65 0.01
N THR A 458 22.92 -1.56 -0.12
CA THR A 458 23.86 -2.42 0.60
C THR A 458 24.06 -1.92 2.04
N GLY A 459 24.14 -2.86 3.00
CA GLY A 459 24.34 -2.53 4.41
C GLY A 459 23.09 -1.98 5.11
N MET A 460 21.92 -2.06 4.48
CA MET A 460 20.63 -1.82 5.12
C MET A 460 20.11 -3.16 5.66
N PRO A 461 19.61 -3.24 6.92
CA PRO A 461 18.99 -4.45 7.46
C PRO A 461 17.81 -4.92 6.61
N LYS A 462 17.63 -6.23 6.49
CA LYS A 462 16.60 -6.88 5.65
C LYS A 462 15.18 -6.34 5.92
N PHE A 463 14.82 -6.12 7.18
CA PHE A 463 13.49 -5.60 7.55
C PHE A 463 13.18 -4.22 6.96
N ARG A 464 14.21 -3.42 6.63
CA ARG A 464 14.07 -2.13 5.98
C ARG A 464 14.02 -2.26 4.46
N GLN A 465 14.78 -3.19 3.88
CA GLN A 465 14.77 -3.45 2.43
C GLN A 465 13.40 -3.96 1.95
N HIS A 466 12.76 -4.81 2.78
CA HIS A 466 11.45 -5.43 2.51
C HIS A 466 10.31 -4.82 3.32
N GLY A 467 10.58 -3.74 4.03
CA GLY A 467 9.57 -3.05 4.82
C GLY A 467 8.65 -2.18 3.96
N GLY A 468 7.52 -1.79 4.55
CA GLY A 468 6.58 -0.87 3.93
C GLY A 468 5.87 -0.02 4.99
N ASN A 469 5.53 1.19 4.62
CA ASN A 469 4.60 2.06 5.34
C ASN A 469 3.70 2.72 4.32
N VAL A 470 2.39 2.54 4.44
CA VAL A 470 1.41 2.99 3.44
C VAL A 470 1.58 4.47 3.13
N ALA A 471 1.68 5.33 4.16
CA ALA A 471 1.79 6.77 3.94
C ALA A 471 3.10 7.18 3.26
N TYR A 472 4.20 6.43 3.46
CA TYR A 472 5.44 6.69 2.75
C TYR A 472 5.35 6.20 1.29
N VAL A 473 4.97 4.94 1.09
CA VAL A 473 4.99 4.29 -0.23
C VAL A 473 4.02 4.98 -1.19
N GLU A 474 2.77 5.12 -0.77
CA GLU A 474 1.72 5.76 -1.56
C GLU A 474 1.86 7.28 -1.63
N GLY A 475 2.36 7.88 -0.55
CA GLY A 475 2.65 9.31 -0.51
C GLY A 475 3.76 9.70 -1.48
N TRP A 476 4.81 8.88 -1.60
CA TRP A 476 5.85 9.05 -2.61
C TRP A 476 5.30 8.90 -4.02
N ALA A 477 4.53 7.84 -4.29
CA ALA A 477 3.96 7.60 -5.62
C ALA A 477 3.04 8.76 -6.06
N LEU A 478 2.20 9.26 -5.17
CA LEU A 478 1.35 10.43 -5.46
C LEU A 478 2.17 11.73 -5.61
N TYR A 479 3.22 11.92 -4.83
CA TYR A 479 4.16 13.02 -5.00
C TYR A 479 4.88 12.94 -6.37
N SER A 480 5.18 11.74 -6.82
CA SER A 480 5.81 11.47 -8.12
C SER A 480 4.93 11.82 -9.32
N GLU A 481 3.62 11.90 -9.14
CA GLU A 481 2.71 12.43 -10.17
C GLU A 481 2.85 13.96 -10.32
N LEU A 482 3.15 14.68 -9.23
CA LEU A 482 3.26 16.14 -9.23
C LEU A 482 4.61 16.63 -9.75
N VAL A 483 5.71 16.01 -9.34
CA VAL A 483 7.07 16.49 -9.65
C VAL A 483 7.31 16.67 -11.14
N PRO A 484 6.93 15.76 -12.05
CA PRO A 484 7.12 15.93 -13.48
C PRO A 484 6.49 17.20 -14.02
N LYS A 485 5.34 17.64 -13.47
CA LYS A 485 4.69 18.90 -13.87
C LYS A 485 5.61 20.11 -13.70
N GLU A 486 6.37 20.17 -12.62
CA GLU A 486 7.29 21.29 -12.33
C GLU A 486 8.48 21.32 -13.28
N TYR A 487 8.75 20.23 -14.00
CA TYR A 487 9.87 20.07 -14.94
C TYR A 487 9.44 19.96 -16.41
N GLY A 488 8.22 20.44 -16.72
CA GLY A 488 7.74 20.61 -18.07
C GLY A 488 7.17 19.35 -18.73
N PHE A 489 6.79 18.35 -17.96
CA PHE A 489 5.92 17.27 -18.41
C PHE A 489 4.45 17.71 -18.39
N TYR A 490 3.53 16.84 -18.78
CA TYR A 490 2.10 17.17 -18.90
C TYR A 490 1.86 18.33 -19.89
N GLN A 491 2.42 18.20 -21.11
CA GLN A 491 2.31 19.23 -22.14
C GLN A 491 0.88 19.39 -22.67
N ASP A 492 0.10 18.29 -22.70
CA ASP A 492 -1.32 18.33 -23.01
C ASP A 492 -2.11 18.79 -21.77
N PRO A 493 -2.95 19.83 -21.87
CA PRO A 493 -3.81 20.27 -20.77
C PRO A 493 -4.72 19.17 -20.22
N TYR A 494 -5.16 18.21 -21.03
CA TYR A 494 -5.95 17.08 -20.55
C TYR A 494 -5.11 16.10 -19.75
N SER A 495 -3.84 15.91 -20.09
CA SER A 495 -2.92 15.12 -19.27
C SER A 495 -2.69 15.75 -17.88
N ASP A 496 -2.56 17.10 -17.82
CA ASP A 496 -2.48 17.83 -16.53
C ASP A 496 -3.79 17.77 -15.74
N LEU A 497 -4.94 17.78 -16.40
CA LEU A 497 -6.23 17.47 -15.77
C LEU A 497 -6.27 16.04 -15.23
N GLY A 498 -5.67 15.08 -15.94
CA GLY A 498 -5.54 13.70 -15.50
C GLY A 498 -4.72 13.56 -14.21
N ARG A 499 -3.62 14.33 -14.09
CA ARG A 499 -2.86 14.43 -12.85
C ARG A 499 -3.73 14.95 -11.69
N LEU A 500 -4.46 16.05 -11.94
CA LEU A 500 -5.38 16.61 -10.94
C LEU A 500 -6.55 15.66 -10.63
N ALA A 501 -7.02 14.88 -11.62
CA ALA A 501 -8.03 13.84 -11.41
C ALA A 501 -7.54 12.77 -10.44
N ASN A 502 -6.31 12.29 -10.61
CA ASN A 502 -5.68 11.36 -9.68
C ASN A 502 -5.47 11.97 -8.29
N GLU A 503 -5.06 13.23 -8.22
CA GLU A 503 -4.84 13.92 -6.95
C GLU A 503 -6.14 14.18 -6.19
N VAL A 504 -7.21 14.66 -6.86
CA VAL A 504 -8.52 14.89 -6.21
C VAL A 504 -9.16 13.59 -5.76
N PHE A 505 -8.98 12.52 -6.51
CA PHE A 505 -9.42 11.18 -6.13
C PHE A 505 -8.80 10.76 -4.78
N ARG A 506 -7.48 11.00 -4.58
CA ARG A 506 -6.78 10.70 -3.32
C ARG A 506 -7.13 11.70 -2.20
N ALA A 507 -7.44 12.94 -2.51
CA ALA A 507 -7.95 13.92 -1.54
C ALA A 507 -9.37 13.55 -1.05
N ALA A 508 -10.26 13.17 -1.96
CA ALA A 508 -11.61 12.72 -1.64
C ALA A 508 -11.63 11.46 -0.76
N ARG A 509 -10.60 10.58 -0.87
CA ARG A 509 -10.43 9.42 0.02
C ARG A 509 -10.34 9.83 1.50
N LEU A 510 -9.68 10.94 1.83
CA LEU A 510 -9.60 11.44 3.22
C LEU A 510 -11.00 11.77 3.76
N VAL A 511 -11.86 12.34 2.92
CA VAL A 511 -13.22 12.74 3.31
C VAL A 511 -14.10 11.52 3.46
N VAL A 512 -14.12 10.61 2.48
CA VAL A 512 -15.07 9.48 2.49
C VAL A 512 -14.68 8.40 3.49
N ASP A 513 -13.38 8.12 3.68
CA ASP A 513 -12.92 7.14 4.67
C ASP A 513 -13.33 7.57 6.08
N VAL A 514 -13.04 8.83 6.45
CA VAL A 514 -13.48 9.41 7.73
C VAL A 514 -14.99 9.54 7.79
N GLY A 515 -15.64 9.92 6.68
CA GLY A 515 -17.09 9.99 6.54
C GLY A 515 -17.75 8.66 6.94
N ILE A 516 -17.29 7.57 6.37
CA ILE A 516 -17.79 6.21 6.62
C ILE A 516 -17.49 5.78 8.06
N HIS A 517 -16.22 5.84 8.48
CA HIS A 517 -15.74 5.17 9.70
C HIS A 517 -15.90 5.99 10.97
N HIS A 518 -16.00 7.33 10.87
CA HIS A 518 -16.14 8.23 12.02
C HIS A 518 -17.44 9.02 11.99
N LYS A 519 -17.82 9.61 10.84
CA LYS A 519 -19.01 10.47 10.74
C LYS A 519 -20.29 9.69 10.41
N LYS A 520 -20.22 8.36 10.34
CA LYS A 520 -21.36 7.45 10.12
C LYS A 520 -22.09 7.66 8.78
N TRP A 521 -21.35 8.06 7.76
CA TRP A 521 -21.91 8.11 6.42
C TRP A 521 -22.30 6.70 5.96
N SER A 522 -23.42 6.63 5.25
CA SER A 522 -23.79 5.42 4.54
C SER A 522 -22.89 5.23 3.30
N ARG A 523 -22.83 4.01 2.80
CA ARG A 523 -22.17 3.66 1.54
C ARG A 523 -22.61 4.58 0.38
N GLU A 524 -23.92 4.87 0.27
CA GLU A 524 -24.47 5.74 -0.77
C GLU A 524 -24.05 7.21 -0.58
N GLN A 525 -24.02 7.73 0.65
CA GLN A 525 -23.55 9.09 0.91
C GLN A 525 -22.07 9.26 0.51
N ALA A 526 -21.25 8.27 0.83
CA ALA A 526 -19.84 8.26 0.43
C ALA A 526 -19.69 8.19 -1.10
N TYR A 527 -20.50 7.35 -1.76
CA TYR A 527 -20.53 7.25 -3.22
C TYR A 527 -20.96 8.57 -3.87
N GLU A 528 -22.03 9.19 -3.39
CA GLU A 528 -22.52 10.48 -3.91
C GLU A 528 -21.46 11.60 -3.77
N TYR A 529 -20.77 11.63 -2.64
CA TYR A 529 -19.67 12.58 -2.46
C TYR A 529 -18.57 12.33 -3.49
N PHE A 530 -18.20 11.08 -3.68
CA PHE A 530 -17.07 10.68 -4.52
C PHE A 530 -17.33 10.97 -6.00
N ILE A 531 -18.51 10.60 -6.51
CA ILE A 531 -18.90 10.82 -7.91
C ILE A 531 -19.05 12.31 -8.27
N ARG A 532 -19.47 13.14 -7.30
CA ARG A 532 -19.62 14.59 -7.50
C ARG A 532 -18.31 15.34 -7.51
N ASN A 533 -17.31 14.82 -6.81
CA ASN A 533 -16.03 15.50 -6.59
C ASN A 533 -14.88 14.98 -7.43
N THR A 534 -15.05 13.88 -8.16
CA THR A 534 -14.01 13.26 -8.99
C THR A 534 -14.50 12.94 -10.40
N PRO A 535 -13.66 12.96 -11.42
CA PRO A 535 -14.04 12.59 -12.78
C PRO A 535 -14.02 11.07 -13.04
N ASN A 536 -13.79 10.26 -12.02
CA ASN A 536 -13.70 8.80 -12.17
C ASN A 536 -15.03 8.17 -12.63
N PRO A 537 -14.97 7.06 -13.40
CA PRO A 537 -16.17 6.30 -13.78
C PRO A 537 -16.98 5.83 -12.58
N GLU A 538 -18.31 5.76 -12.74
CA GLU A 538 -19.21 5.37 -11.64
C GLU A 538 -18.88 3.99 -11.05
N GLY A 539 -18.55 3.03 -11.92
CA GLY A 539 -18.16 1.67 -11.50
C GLY A 539 -16.94 1.67 -10.60
N ASP A 540 -15.93 2.50 -10.93
CA ASP A 540 -14.73 2.63 -10.10
C ASP A 540 -15.04 3.31 -8.78
N CYS A 541 -15.85 4.36 -8.79
CA CYS A 541 -16.27 5.02 -7.55
C CYS A 541 -16.97 4.05 -6.59
N ARG A 542 -17.84 3.15 -7.10
CA ARG A 542 -18.51 2.12 -6.26
C ARG A 542 -17.50 1.12 -5.70
N LYS A 543 -16.63 0.56 -6.54
CA LYS A 543 -15.59 -0.40 -6.12
C LYS A 543 -14.68 0.20 -5.03
N GLU A 544 -14.32 1.47 -5.19
CA GLU A 544 -13.45 2.15 -4.23
C GLU A 544 -14.15 2.40 -2.87
N ILE A 545 -15.42 2.82 -2.87
CA ILE A 545 -16.19 2.94 -1.62
C ILE A 545 -16.31 1.59 -0.93
N ASP A 546 -16.59 0.52 -1.67
CA ASP A 546 -16.65 -0.85 -1.16
C ASP A 546 -15.30 -1.30 -0.57
N ARG A 547 -14.19 -0.90 -1.19
CA ARG A 547 -12.83 -1.11 -0.68
C ARG A 547 -12.60 -0.41 0.65
N TYR A 548 -12.95 0.90 0.75
CA TYR A 548 -12.69 1.66 1.98
C TYR A 548 -13.48 1.09 3.15
N ILE A 549 -14.70 0.63 2.93
CA ILE A 549 -15.53 0.00 3.97
C ILE A 549 -14.84 -1.23 4.58
N VAL A 550 -14.17 -2.05 3.78
CA VAL A 550 -13.50 -3.27 4.28
C VAL A 550 -12.06 -3.05 4.74
N TRP A 551 -11.45 -1.92 4.35
CA TRP A 551 -10.09 -1.52 4.75
C TRP A 551 -10.06 -0.14 5.43
N PRO A 552 -10.60 -0.01 6.65
CA PRO A 552 -10.63 1.28 7.37
C PRO A 552 -9.25 1.91 7.45
N SER A 553 -9.17 3.20 7.19
CA SER A 553 -7.97 4.05 7.20
C SER A 553 -6.99 3.91 6.02
N GLN A 554 -6.93 2.76 5.34
CA GLN A 554 -5.90 2.51 4.32
C GLN A 554 -5.85 3.62 3.24
N ALA A 555 -7.02 4.08 2.80
CA ALA A 555 -7.15 5.11 1.77
C ALA A 555 -6.57 6.48 2.17
N THR A 556 -6.39 6.75 3.46
CA THR A 556 -5.89 8.04 3.97
C THR A 556 -4.38 8.21 3.80
N GLY A 557 -3.63 7.12 3.70
CA GLY A 557 -2.16 7.16 3.62
C GLY A 557 -1.62 7.94 2.43
N TYR A 558 -2.26 7.81 1.27
CA TYR A 558 -1.84 8.45 0.01
C TYR A 558 -1.62 9.96 0.13
N LYS A 559 -2.70 10.66 0.42
CA LYS A 559 -2.67 12.13 0.44
C LYS A 559 -1.94 12.68 1.66
N ILE A 560 -2.08 12.06 2.82
CA ILE A 560 -1.32 12.46 4.03
C ILE A 560 0.18 12.30 3.80
N GLY A 561 0.60 11.20 3.18
CA GLY A 561 2.01 10.98 2.84
C GLY A 561 2.55 12.02 1.85
N MET A 562 1.84 12.28 0.75
CA MET A 562 2.20 13.31 -0.22
C MET A 562 2.34 14.70 0.44
N LEU A 563 1.36 15.10 1.25
CA LEU A 563 1.39 16.40 1.93
C LEU A 563 2.59 16.52 2.87
N LYS A 564 2.96 15.44 3.56
CA LYS A 564 4.15 15.44 4.40
C LYS A 564 5.44 15.58 3.60
N ILE A 565 5.57 14.89 2.47
CA ILE A 565 6.75 15.02 1.60
C ILE A 565 6.84 16.45 1.04
N LEU A 566 5.72 17.05 0.64
CA LEU A 566 5.66 18.45 0.18
C LEU A 566 6.04 19.43 1.29
N GLU A 567 5.52 19.26 2.50
CA GLU A 567 5.90 20.07 3.67
C GLU A 567 7.42 20.02 3.91
N LEU A 568 8.00 18.83 3.88
CA LEU A 568 9.43 18.63 4.09
C LEU A 568 10.27 19.27 2.97
N ARG A 569 9.81 19.17 1.72
CA ARG A 569 10.46 19.79 0.57
C ARG A 569 10.48 21.31 0.69
N GLU A 570 9.33 21.92 0.96
CA GLU A 570 9.22 23.37 1.10
C GLU A 570 10.03 23.90 2.30
N ARG A 571 10.03 23.14 3.39
CA ARG A 571 10.89 23.45 4.54
C ARG A 571 12.38 23.43 4.14
N ALA A 572 12.83 22.36 3.46
CA ALA A 572 14.21 22.25 2.99
C ALA A 572 14.57 23.40 2.03
N ARG A 573 13.70 23.71 1.07
CA ARG A 573 13.87 24.83 0.13
C ARG A 573 14.01 26.16 0.85
N LYS A 574 13.15 26.43 1.83
CA LYS A 574 13.19 27.67 2.63
C LYS A 574 14.45 27.78 3.49
N GLU A 575 14.85 26.69 4.14
CA GLU A 575 15.94 26.69 5.10
C GLU A 575 17.34 26.65 4.44
N LEU A 576 17.46 26.02 3.27
CA LEU A 576 18.72 25.91 2.52
C LEU A 576 18.91 27.00 1.47
N GLY A 577 17.84 27.65 0.99
CA GLY A 577 17.91 28.68 -0.04
C GLY A 577 18.63 28.18 -1.30
N GLN A 578 19.72 28.86 -1.68
CA GLN A 578 20.52 28.49 -2.87
C GLN A 578 21.26 27.14 -2.73
N LYS A 579 21.42 26.61 -1.52
CA LYS A 579 22.04 25.30 -1.29
C LYS A 579 21.05 24.14 -1.50
N PHE A 580 19.77 24.42 -1.72
CA PHE A 580 18.76 23.38 -1.97
C PHE A 580 18.96 22.76 -3.34
N ASP A 581 19.10 21.43 -3.40
CA ASP A 581 19.08 20.63 -4.62
C ASP A 581 17.97 19.57 -4.50
N ILE A 582 17.04 19.58 -5.43
CA ILE A 582 15.91 18.64 -5.46
C ILE A 582 16.38 17.18 -5.55
N ARG A 583 17.49 16.91 -6.22
CA ARG A 583 18.03 15.57 -6.39
C ARG A 583 18.56 15.00 -5.07
N GLU A 584 19.24 15.83 -4.28
CA GLU A 584 19.69 15.46 -2.94
C GLU A 584 18.50 15.26 -2.00
N PHE A 585 17.47 16.12 -2.10
CA PHE A 585 16.24 15.94 -1.33
C PHE A 585 15.58 14.59 -1.63
N HIS A 586 15.47 14.22 -2.89
CA HIS A 586 14.91 12.93 -3.28
C HIS A 586 15.77 11.75 -2.78
N ASP A 587 17.09 11.86 -2.82
CA ASP A 587 17.99 10.85 -2.24
C ASP A 587 17.75 10.70 -0.73
N VAL A 588 17.62 11.80 0.01
CA VAL A 588 17.34 11.76 1.46
C VAL A 588 16.03 11.02 1.76
N ILE A 589 15.03 11.17 0.89
CA ILE A 589 13.77 10.42 1.02
C ILE A 589 14.01 8.94 0.71
N LEU A 590 14.61 8.59 -0.45
CA LEU A 590 14.58 7.25 -1.04
C LEU A 590 15.62 6.28 -0.48
N ILE A 591 16.87 6.70 -0.30
CA ILE A 591 17.98 5.79 0.04
C ILE A 591 17.88 5.16 1.43
N ASN A 592 17.01 5.71 2.28
CA ASN A 592 16.76 5.20 3.63
C ASN A 592 15.61 4.19 3.69
N GLY A 593 15.02 3.83 2.54
CA GLY A 593 13.84 2.97 2.47
C GLY A 593 12.59 3.60 3.09
N PRO A 594 11.48 2.86 3.19
CA PRO A 594 10.18 3.37 3.63
C PRO A 594 10.15 3.62 5.14
N LEU A 595 10.33 4.86 5.53
CA LEU A 595 10.30 5.30 6.93
C LEU A 595 8.90 5.77 7.35
N PRO A 596 8.50 5.56 8.63
CA PRO A 596 7.38 6.31 9.22
C PRO A 596 7.57 7.82 9.04
N LEU A 597 6.50 8.57 8.77
CA LEU A 597 6.58 10.00 8.42
C LEU A 597 7.29 10.84 9.50
N LYS A 598 7.19 10.43 10.77
CA LYS A 598 7.93 11.08 11.86
C LYS A 598 9.44 10.91 11.69
N LEU A 599 9.91 9.69 11.46
CA LEU A 599 11.33 9.40 11.26
C LEU A 599 11.85 10.02 9.96
N LEU A 600 11.04 10.02 8.91
CA LEU A 600 11.34 10.72 7.66
C LEU A 600 11.57 12.21 7.91
N SER A 601 10.69 12.85 8.69
CA SER A 601 10.80 14.28 9.04
C SER A 601 12.10 14.59 9.80
N GLU A 602 12.49 13.72 10.72
CA GLU A 602 13.73 13.86 11.48
C GLU A 602 14.97 13.65 10.60
N ASN A 603 14.91 12.67 9.69
CA ASN A 603 15.98 12.42 8.73
C ASN A 603 16.22 13.61 7.80
N VAL A 604 15.15 14.19 7.25
CA VAL A 604 15.25 15.42 6.44
C VAL A 604 15.78 16.59 7.25
N ARG A 605 15.37 16.76 8.51
CA ARG A 605 15.92 17.81 9.40
C ARG A 605 17.42 17.64 9.59
N THR A 606 17.87 16.44 9.90
CA THR A 606 19.29 16.12 10.06
C THR A 606 20.10 16.48 8.82
N TRP A 607 19.61 16.15 7.64
CA TRP A 607 20.23 16.53 6.37
C TRP A 607 20.29 18.06 6.18
N ILE A 608 19.21 18.78 6.49
CA ILE A 608 19.18 20.24 6.41
C ILE A 608 20.26 20.85 7.33
N ASP A 609 20.33 20.38 8.59
CA ASP A 609 21.28 20.90 9.59
C ASP A 609 22.75 20.60 9.17
N GLN A 610 23.02 19.40 8.64
CA GLN A 610 24.32 19.04 8.09
C GLN A 610 24.71 19.93 6.90
N LYS A 611 23.79 20.14 5.96
CA LYS A 611 24.06 20.94 4.77
C LYS A 611 24.24 22.44 5.08
N LYS A 612 23.62 22.95 6.13
CA LYS A 612 23.86 24.31 6.65
C LYS A 612 25.25 24.47 7.26
N SER A 613 25.76 23.42 7.91
CA SER A 613 27.09 23.43 8.56
C SER A 613 28.25 23.31 7.57
N LEU A 614 28.00 22.86 6.35
CA LEU A 614 28.98 22.85 5.25
C LEU A 614 29.07 24.27 4.67
N ASN A 615 30.12 24.99 4.99
CA ASN A 615 30.39 26.39 4.53
C ASN A 615 30.67 26.46 3.04
#